data_600c4f907d2550c1cc4a9e47ded248d5
#
_entry.id   600c4f907d2550c1cc4a9e47ded248d5
#
_cell.length_a   1.000
_cell.length_b   1.000
_cell.length_c   1.000
_cell.angle_alpha   90.00
_cell.angle_beta   90.00
_cell.angle_gamma   90.00
#
_symmetry.space_group_name_H-M   'P 1'
#
loop_
_entity.id
_entity.type
_entity.pdbx_description
1 polymer ?
#
loop_
_entity_poly.entity_id
_entity_poly.type
_entity_poly.pdbx_seq_one_letter_code
_entity_poly.pdbx_strand_id
1 'polypeptide(L)'
;MKKLIENFIIIMILTIAILFSYALIEKKISGRSSSEFINFLFSTQEKASSNKSSVTSDKGNSKKENDSFTQSADTMNYHAVWLSYLEFNSYRKSVKNNNESSFRKFYKHILQQIKTIGCNRIIVQVRPFGDALYASDYFPWAACISGTQGKDPGYDPLKIMTEMSHKEGVSIEAWINPYRISSGKSIRSLSKTNPARKWFSAQDTKRNVLSYEGSLYY
;
A
#
# COMPACT_ATOMS: atom_id res chain seq x y z
N MET A 1 -10.78 -26.94 51.00
CA MET A 1 -10.68 -25.48 50.81
C MET A 1 -9.25 -25.04 50.36
N LYS A 2 -8.19 -25.41 51.09
CA LYS A 2 -6.81 -24.93 50.76
C LYS A 2 -6.34 -25.24 49.32
N LYS A 3 -6.53 -26.50 48.86
CA LYS A 3 -6.20 -26.90 47.45
C LYS A 3 -7.04 -26.17 46.39
N LEU A 4 -8.27 -25.82 46.68
CA LEU A 4 -9.12 -25.06 45.74
C LEU A 4 -8.62 -23.62 45.59
N ILE A 5 -8.19 -23.01 46.66
CA ILE A 5 -7.59 -21.67 46.64
C ILE A 5 -6.23 -21.65 45.89
N GLU A 6 -5.39 -22.66 46.17
CA GLU A 6 -4.11 -22.81 45.46
C GLU A 6 -4.32 -22.98 43.94
N ASN A 7 -5.24 -23.82 43.52
CA ASN A 7 -5.55 -24.00 42.10
C ASN A 7 -6.12 -22.72 41.47
N PHE A 8 -6.97 -21.99 42.20
CA PHE A 8 -7.49 -20.70 41.70
C PHE A 8 -6.39 -19.66 41.52
N ILE A 9 -5.45 -19.58 42.46
CA ILE A 9 -4.30 -18.67 42.37
C ILE A 9 -3.42 -19.04 41.16
N ILE A 10 -3.14 -20.33 40.93
CA ILE A 10 -2.35 -20.80 39.79
C ILE A 10 -3.03 -20.44 38.47
N ILE A 11 -4.34 -20.68 38.34
CA ILE A 11 -5.10 -20.31 37.13
C ILE A 11 -5.07 -18.79 36.92
N MET A 12 -5.22 -17.99 37.96
CA MET A 12 -5.16 -16.54 37.87
C MET A 12 -3.77 -16.04 37.41
N ILE A 13 -2.70 -16.64 37.91
CA ILE A 13 -1.32 -16.30 37.47
C ILE A 13 -1.12 -16.68 36.00
N LEU A 14 -1.59 -17.85 35.58
CA LEU A 14 -1.50 -18.28 34.19
C LEU A 14 -2.27 -17.37 33.23
N THR A 15 -3.48 -16.95 33.61
CA THR A 15 -4.28 -16.03 32.80
C THR A 15 -3.62 -14.65 32.68
N ILE A 16 -3.04 -14.13 33.77
CA ILE A 16 -2.27 -12.87 33.75
C ILE A 16 -1.04 -12.99 32.85
N ALA A 17 -0.32 -14.12 32.93
CA ALA A 17 0.87 -14.35 32.09
C ALA A 17 0.49 -14.43 30.59
N ILE A 18 -0.64 -15.06 30.26
CA ILE A 18 -1.14 -15.13 28.88
C ILE A 18 -1.54 -13.74 28.37
N LEU A 19 -2.26 -12.95 29.17
CA LEU A 19 -2.66 -11.59 28.82
C LEU A 19 -1.45 -10.66 28.65
N PHE A 20 -0.45 -10.82 29.52
CA PHE A 20 0.80 -10.05 29.42
C PHE A 20 1.61 -10.43 28.18
N SER A 21 1.68 -11.72 27.86
CA SER A 21 2.31 -12.20 26.61
C SER A 21 1.58 -11.68 25.37
N TYR A 22 0.24 -11.65 25.40
CA TYR A 22 -0.57 -11.09 24.31
C TYR A 22 -0.31 -9.59 24.13
N ALA A 23 -0.27 -8.83 25.23
CA ALA A 23 0.04 -7.40 25.21
C ALA A 23 1.47 -7.11 24.69
N LEU A 24 2.44 -7.95 25.02
CA LEU A 24 3.81 -7.84 24.49
C LEU A 24 3.87 -8.15 22.99
N ILE A 25 3.09 -9.13 22.52
CA ILE A 25 2.97 -9.47 21.10
C ILE A 25 2.30 -8.32 20.35
N GLU A 26 1.20 -7.76 20.85
CA GLU A 26 0.55 -6.58 20.26
C GLU A 26 1.48 -5.38 20.19
N LYS A 27 2.21 -5.09 21.28
CA LYS A 27 3.21 -4.01 21.32
C LYS A 27 4.35 -4.25 20.33
N LYS A 28 4.78 -5.51 20.15
CA LYS A 28 5.82 -5.88 19.19
C LYS A 28 5.32 -5.80 17.75
N ILE A 29 4.05 -6.12 17.49
CA ILE A 29 3.41 -6.00 16.18
C ILE A 29 3.10 -4.52 15.86
N SER A 30 2.56 -3.78 16.83
CA SER A 30 2.22 -2.36 16.68
C SER A 30 3.44 -1.43 16.61
N GLY A 31 4.57 -1.84 17.18
CA GLY A 31 5.83 -1.09 17.16
C GLY A 31 6.74 -1.41 15.97
N ARG A 32 6.43 -2.42 15.14
CA ARG A 32 7.19 -2.69 13.92
C ARG A 32 6.86 -1.64 12.87
N SER A 33 7.84 -0.84 12.53
CA SER A 33 7.79 -0.01 11.33
C SER A 33 7.48 -0.89 10.11
N SER A 34 6.70 -0.38 9.16
CA SER A 34 6.42 -1.08 7.89
C SER A 34 7.70 -1.55 7.19
N SER A 35 8.81 -0.85 7.39
CA SER A 35 10.15 -1.24 6.91
C SER A 35 10.69 -2.50 7.59
N GLU A 36 10.43 -2.71 8.89
CA GLU A 36 10.86 -3.94 9.59
C GLU A 36 10.01 -5.15 9.21
N PHE A 37 8.71 -4.95 8.96
CA PHE A 37 7.84 -6.01 8.47
C PHE A 37 8.23 -6.44 7.04
N ILE A 38 8.53 -5.48 6.19
CA ILE A 38 9.07 -5.72 4.84
C ILE A 38 10.41 -6.45 4.92
N ASN A 39 11.34 -6.01 5.76
CA ASN A 39 12.62 -6.68 5.97
C ASN A 39 12.47 -8.10 6.54
N PHE A 40 11.49 -8.35 7.41
CA PHE A 40 11.18 -9.69 7.92
C PHE A 40 10.66 -10.62 6.82
N LEU A 41 9.77 -10.16 5.96
CA LEU A 41 9.28 -10.95 4.82
C LEU A 41 10.42 -11.32 3.86
N PHE A 42 11.38 -10.43 3.65
CA PHE A 42 12.53 -10.69 2.77
C PHE A 42 13.62 -11.56 3.39
N SER A 43 13.88 -11.45 4.69
CA SER A 43 14.85 -12.31 5.38
C SER A 43 14.45 -13.80 5.41
N THR A 44 13.16 -14.08 5.25
CA THR A 44 12.64 -15.45 5.20
C THR A 44 12.86 -16.09 3.82
N GLN A 45 13.05 -15.28 2.77
CA GLN A 45 13.22 -15.75 1.39
C GLN A 45 14.68 -16.08 1.02
N GLU A 46 15.67 -15.47 1.67
CA GLU A 46 17.09 -15.82 1.46
C GLU A 46 17.44 -17.28 1.83
N LYS A 47 16.68 -17.89 2.73
CA LYS A 47 16.87 -19.30 3.11
C LYS A 47 16.30 -20.32 2.12
N ALA A 48 15.50 -19.89 1.15
CA ALA A 48 14.85 -20.77 0.17
C ALA A 48 15.55 -20.84 -1.19
N SER A 49 16.57 -20.01 -1.45
CA SER A 49 17.18 -19.86 -2.79
C SER A 49 18.55 -20.53 -2.98
N SER A 50 18.95 -21.47 -2.13
CA SER A 50 20.25 -22.17 -2.28
C SER A 50 20.13 -23.58 -2.93
N ASN A 51 19.34 -23.72 -3.99
CA ASN A 51 19.43 -24.88 -4.87
C ASN A 51 19.48 -24.42 -6.33
N LYS A 52 20.70 -24.21 -6.81
CA LYS A 52 21.03 -24.06 -8.23
C LYS A 52 21.27 -25.44 -8.84
N SER A 53 20.49 -25.81 -9.82
CA SER A 53 20.88 -26.84 -10.79
C SER A 53 21.22 -26.16 -12.13
N SER A 54 22.41 -26.45 -12.58
CA SER A 54 23.03 -26.08 -13.84
C SER A 54 22.36 -26.76 -15.02
N VAL A 55 22.03 -26.02 -16.07
CA VAL A 55 21.78 -26.58 -17.41
C VAL A 55 22.62 -25.81 -18.43
N THR A 56 23.37 -26.57 -19.20
CA THR A 56 24.34 -26.24 -20.22
C THR A 56 23.72 -25.64 -21.48
N SER A 57 24.51 -24.74 -22.06
CA SER A 57 24.31 -24.11 -23.37
C SER A 57 24.38 -25.10 -24.54
N ASP A 58 23.50 -24.92 -25.53
CA ASP A 58 23.79 -25.37 -26.89
C ASP A 58 23.53 -24.26 -27.92
N LYS A 59 24.49 -24.14 -28.85
CA LYS A 59 24.53 -23.14 -29.92
C LYS A 59 23.89 -23.73 -31.18
N GLY A 60 22.95 -22.99 -31.77
CA GLY A 60 22.43 -23.29 -33.10
C GLY A 60 22.14 -22.01 -33.88
N ASN A 61 22.94 -21.82 -34.94
CA ASN A 61 22.93 -20.71 -35.90
C ASN A 61 21.88 -20.95 -36.98
N SER A 62 21.00 -19.96 -37.35
CA SER A 62 20.70 -19.66 -38.75
C SER A 62 19.73 -18.49 -38.98
N LYS A 63 20.18 -17.60 -39.84
CA LYS A 63 19.52 -16.79 -40.90
C LYS A 63 18.24 -15.98 -40.65
N LYS A 64 18.42 -14.72 -41.04
CA LYS A 64 17.46 -13.64 -41.36
C LYS A 64 16.34 -14.09 -42.29
N GLU A 65 15.13 -13.61 -42.00
CA GLU A 65 14.26 -13.03 -43.01
C GLU A 65 13.31 -12.00 -42.37
N ASN A 66 13.08 -10.91 -43.10
CA ASN A 66 12.18 -9.82 -42.74
C ASN A 66 10.74 -10.33 -42.80
N ASP A 67 9.91 -9.97 -41.81
CA ASP A 67 8.64 -9.28 -42.11
C ASP A 67 7.86 -8.98 -40.86
N SER A 68 7.22 -7.82 -40.91
CA SER A 68 6.00 -7.46 -40.18
C SER A 68 6.07 -7.45 -38.65
N PHE A 69 5.75 -6.32 -38.15
CA PHE A 69 5.23 -5.98 -36.82
C PHE A 69 4.48 -7.16 -36.18
N THR A 70 5.20 -8.16 -35.77
CA THR A 70 4.79 -9.05 -34.70
C THR A 70 5.25 -8.38 -33.42
N GLN A 71 4.33 -7.73 -32.75
CA GLN A 71 4.42 -7.50 -31.33
C GLN A 71 4.79 -8.85 -30.73
N SER A 72 6.08 -9.08 -30.52
CA SER A 72 6.54 -10.16 -29.69
C SER A 72 5.81 -9.90 -28.36
N ALA A 73 4.82 -10.72 -28.07
CA ALA A 73 4.29 -10.86 -26.73
C ALA A 73 5.51 -11.28 -25.92
N ASP A 74 6.27 -10.29 -25.47
CA ASP A 74 7.30 -10.43 -24.49
C ASP A 74 6.56 -11.04 -23.31
N THR A 75 6.70 -12.34 -23.13
CA THR A 75 6.27 -13.06 -21.94
C THR A 75 7.18 -12.60 -20.80
N MET A 76 7.24 -11.28 -20.61
CA MET A 76 7.86 -10.70 -19.45
C MET A 76 7.12 -11.25 -18.25
N ASN A 77 7.80 -12.09 -17.50
CA ASN A 77 7.31 -12.55 -16.22
C ASN A 77 6.72 -11.36 -15.46
N TYR A 78 5.39 -11.37 -15.28
CA TYR A 78 4.65 -10.31 -14.61
C TYR A 78 4.88 -10.43 -13.10
N HIS A 79 5.88 -9.72 -12.59
CA HIS A 79 6.18 -9.67 -11.17
C HIS A 79 5.83 -8.28 -10.63
N ALA A 80 4.71 -8.17 -9.93
CA ALA A 80 4.18 -6.91 -9.43
C ALA A 80 4.17 -6.84 -7.91
N VAL A 81 4.32 -5.64 -7.38
CA VAL A 81 4.11 -5.29 -5.96
C VAL A 81 2.94 -4.31 -5.85
N TRP A 82 2.16 -4.44 -4.80
CA TRP A 82 1.10 -3.48 -4.48
C TRP A 82 1.60 -2.45 -3.49
N LEU A 83 1.32 -1.17 -3.77
CA LEU A 83 1.56 -0.03 -2.90
C LEU A 83 0.22 0.62 -2.56
N SER A 84 -0.25 0.42 -1.34
CA SER A 84 -1.55 0.89 -0.89
C SER A 84 -1.47 2.23 -0.14
N TYR A 85 -2.61 2.80 0.22
CA TYR A 85 -2.68 4.00 1.03
C TYR A 85 -2.07 3.81 2.44
N LEU A 86 -1.89 2.57 2.91
CA LEU A 86 -1.31 2.28 4.22
C LEU A 86 0.18 2.64 4.27
N GLU A 87 0.93 2.33 3.21
CA GLU A 87 2.34 2.67 3.08
C GLU A 87 2.52 4.19 3.03
N PHE A 88 1.66 4.91 2.30
CA PHE A 88 1.68 6.37 2.29
C PHE A 88 1.35 6.99 3.65
N ASN A 89 0.40 6.43 4.39
CA ASN A 89 0.11 6.84 5.76
C ASN A 89 1.31 6.62 6.69
N SER A 90 1.99 5.48 6.56
CA SER A 90 3.18 5.16 7.34
C SER A 90 4.33 6.11 7.02
N TYR A 91 4.59 6.35 5.73
CA TYR A 91 5.56 7.36 5.28
C TYR A 91 5.26 8.72 5.90
N ARG A 92 4.03 9.24 5.74
CA ARG A 92 3.65 10.54 6.25
C ARG A 92 3.88 10.68 7.76
N LYS A 93 3.62 9.62 8.53
CA LYS A 93 3.84 9.61 9.99
C LYS A 93 5.32 9.55 10.37
N SER A 94 6.17 9.00 9.51
CA SER A 94 7.61 8.82 9.78
C SER A 94 8.46 10.05 9.47
N VAL A 95 7.96 10.99 8.65
CA VAL A 95 8.72 12.17 8.23
C VAL A 95 8.32 13.42 9.03
N LYS A 96 9.32 14.23 9.42
CA LYS A 96 9.08 15.54 10.05
C LYS A 96 8.50 16.53 9.05
N ASN A 97 9.08 16.58 7.86
CA ASN A 97 8.70 17.47 6.77
C ASN A 97 8.18 16.63 5.60
N ASN A 98 6.87 16.65 5.42
CA ASN A 98 6.24 16.03 4.28
C ASN A 98 6.28 16.98 3.08
N ASN A 99 7.35 16.88 2.29
CA ASN A 99 7.59 17.67 1.09
C ASN A 99 8.04 16.77 -0.07
N GLU A 100 8.18 17.33 -1.26
CA GLU A 100 8.58 16.59 -2.46
C GLU A 100 9.89 15.83 -2.27
N SER A 101 10.90 16.44 -1.66
CA SER A 101 12.21 15.81 -1.46
C SER A 101 12.13 14.56 -0.58
N SER A 102 11.39 14.63 0.52
CA SER A 102 11.18 13.46 1.39
C SER A 102 10.34 12.38 0.71
N PHE A 103 9.33 12.77 -0.09
CA PHE A 103 8.54 11.83 -0.87
C PHE A 103 9.37 11.11 -1.95
N ARG A 104 10.23 11.84 -2.67
CA ARG A 104 11.18 11.23 -3.64
C ARG A 104 12.13 10.24 -2.98
N LYS A 105 12.65 10.55 -1.78
CA LYS A 105 13.50 9.62 -1.01
C LYS A 105 12.75 8.34 -0.63
N PHE A 106 11.54 8.48 -0.12
CA PHE A 106 10.68 7.36 0.22
C PHE A 106 10.41 6.48 -1.01
N TYR A 107 9.98 7.06 -2.11
CA TYR A 107 9.65 6.29 -3.31
C TYR A 107 10.87 5.67 -3.98
N LYS A 108 12.02 6.36 -3.95
CA LYS A 108 13.30 5.77 -4.40
C LYS A 108 13.64 4.50 -3.62
N HIS A 109 13.45 4.51 -2.31
CA HIS A 109 13.68 3.33 -1.49
C HIS A 109 12.77 2.17 -1.89
N ILE A 110 11.48 2.41 -2.12
CA ILE A 110 10.54 1.41 -2.63
C ILE A 110 11.02 0.83 -3.97
N LEU A 111 11.39 1.67 -4.92
CA LEU A 111 11.89 1.21 -6.22
C LEU A 111 13.14 0.33 -6.09
N GLN A 112 14.07 0.67 -5.20
CA GLN A 112 15.24 -0.15 -4.93
C GLN A 112 14.85 -1.53 -4.39
N GLN A 113 13.91 -1.59 -3.44
CA GLN A 113 13.41 -2.84 -2.88
C GLN A 113 12.73 -3.71 -3.94
N ILE A 114 11.84 -3.14 -4.76
CA ILE A 114 11.15 -3.89 -5.84
C ILE A 114 12.15 -4.50 -6.82
N LYS A 115 13.18 -3.76 -7.19
CA LYS A 115 14.23 -4.26 -8.09
C LYS A 115 15.06 -5.37 -7.44
N THR A 116 15.37 -5.26 -6.15
CA THR A 116 16.11 -6.29 -5.41
C THR A 116 15.38 -7.63 -5.39
N ILE A 117 14.05 -7.63 -5.31
CA ILE A 117 13.23 -8.85 -5.32
C ILE A 117 12.84 -9.31 -6.74
N GLY A 118 13.38 -8.67 -7.78
CA GLY A 118 13.11 -9.04 -9.17
C GLY A 118 11.74 -8.67 -9.69
N CYS A 119 11.03 -7.74 -9.03
CA CYS A 119 9.77 -7.21 -9.55
C CYS A 119 10.02 -6.11 -10.59
N ASN A 120 9.17 -6.08 -11.61
CA ASN A 120 9.23 -5.15 -12.73
C ASN A 120 8.01 -4.24 -12.84
N ARG A 121 7.05 -4.38 -11.91
CA ARG A 121 5.82 -3.58 -11.86
C ARG A 121 5.48 -3.16 -10.45
N ILE A 122 4.79 -2.01 -10.35
CA ILE A 122 4.19 -1.54 -9.11
C ILE A 122 2.73 -1.13 -9.38
N ILE A 123 1.81 -1.70 -8.60
CA ILE A 123 0.39 -1.37 -8.64
C ILE A 123 0.12 -0.40 -7.50
N VAL A 124 -0.10 0.87 -7.82
CA VAL A 124 -0.24 1.95 -6.84
C VAL A 124 -1.71 2.30 -6.64
N GLN A 125 -2.15 2.29 -5.39
CA GLN A 125 -3.49 2.73 -5.04
C GLN A 125 -3.60 4.26 -5.10
N VAL A 126 -3.82 4.78 -6.31
CA VAL A 126 -3.86 6.23 -6.59
C VAL A 126 -5.17 6.89 -6.16
N ARG A 127 -6.21 6.09 -5.95
CA ARG A 127 -7.53 6.54 -5.49
C ARG A 127 -8.11 5.56 -4.47
N PRO A 128 -7.64 5.63 -3.20
CA PRO A 128 -8.04 4.69 -2.15
C PRO A 128 -9.48 4.89 -1.69
N PHE A 129 -9.96 6.13 -1.74
CA PHE A 129 -11.28 6.55 -1.30
C PHE A 129 -11.89 7.53 -2.32
N GLY A 130 -12.85 8.36 -1.89
CA GLY A 130 -13.34 9.50 -2.67
C GLY A 130 -12.34 10.66 -2.70
N ASP A 131 -11.06 10.36 -2.88
CA ASP A 131 -9.92 11.27 -2.93
C ASP A 131 -8.85 10.74 -3.89
N ALA A 132 -7.81 11.52 -4.20
CA ALA A 132 -6.80 11.17 -5.18
C ALA A 132 -5.38 11.53 -4.72
N LEU A 133 -4.38 10.77 -5.22
CA LEU A 133 -2.95 11.03 -5.08
C LEU A 133 -2.39 11.86 -6.24
N TYR A 134 -3.25 12.57 -6.96
CA TYR A 134 -2.92 13.40 -8.11
C TYR A 134 -3.86 14.61 -8.17
N ALA A 135 -3.47 15.67 -8.89
CA ALA A 135 -4.32 16.82 -9.11
C ALA A 135 -5.60 16.41 -9.88
N SER A 136 -6.76 16.73 -9.33
CA SER A 136 -8.05 16.36 -9.87
C SER A 136 -9.09 17.45 -9.66
N ASP A 137 -9.85 17.76 -10.71
CA ASP A 137 -10.99 18.69 -10.63
C ASP A 137 -12.20 18.06 -9.92
N TYR A 138 -12.22 16.74 -9.79
CA TYR A 138 -13.37 15.99 -9.25
C TYR A 138 -13.14 15.51 -7.82
N PHE A 139 -11.90 15.18 -7.45
CA PHE A 139 -11.59 14.57 -6.16
C PHE A 139 -10.59 15.40 -5.38
N PRO A 140 -10.79 15.57 -4.06
CA PRO A 140 -9.82 16.23 -3.21
C PRO A 140 -8.53 15.42 -3.09
N TRP A 141 -7.43 16.08 -2.71
CA TRP A 141 -6.19 15.42 -2.34
C TRP A 141 -6.39 14.39 -1.25
N ALA A 142 -5.76 13.24 -1.39
CA ALA A 142 -5.88 12.13 -0.44
C ALA A 142 -5.24 12.44 0.91
N ALA A 143 -5.97 12.11 1.98
CA ALA A 143 -5.49 12.31 3.35
C ALA A 143 -4.23 11.51 3.68
N CYS A 144 -4.00 10.36 3.03
CA CYS A 144 -2.83 9.53 3.26
C CYS A 144 -1.51 10.22 2.87
N ILE A 145 -1.54 11.23 1.99
CA ILE A 145 -0.38 12.03 1.60
C ILE A 145 -0.27 13.30 2.46
N SER A 146 -1.35 14.07 2.57
CA SER A 146 -1.31 15.42 3.18
C SER A 146 -1.67 15.45 4.66
N GLY A 147 -2.21 14.34 5.20
CA GLY A 147 -2.73 14.25 6.56
C GLY A 147 -4.17 14.68 6.72
N THR A 148 -4.70 15.45 5.79
CA THR A 148 -6.08 15.95 5.78
C THR A 148 -6.61 15.93 4.36
N GLN A 149 -7.76 15.29 4.14
CA GLN A 149 -8.37 15.24 2.82
C GLN A 149 -8.64 16.63 2.27
N GLY A 150 -8.22 16.88 1.04
CA GLY A 150 -8.37 18.16 0.36
C GLY A 150 -7.25 19.18 0.62
N LYS A 151 -6.31 18.89 1.52
CA LYS A 151 -5.12 19.71 1.70
C LYS A 151 -4.11 19.37 0.62
N ASP A 152 -3.68 20.37 -0.15
CA ASP A 152 -2.62 20.22 -1.14
C ASP A 152 -1.30 19.81 -0.46
N PRO A 153 -0.64 18.72 -0.91
CA PRO A 153 0.66 18.33 -0.38
C PRO A 153 1.82 19.23 -0.85
N GLY A 154 1.57 20.13 -1.84
CA GLY A 154 2.59 20.98 -2.47
C GLY A 154 3.43 20.28 -3.53
N TYR A 155 3.05 19.09 -3.95
CA TYR A 155 3.66 18.30 -5.03
C TYR A 155 2.65 17.29 -5.55
N ASP A 156 2.87 16.76 -6.75
CA ASP A 156 2.04 15.69 -7.34
C ASP A 156 2.68 14.32 -7.11
N PRO A 157 2.16 13.52 -6.17
CA PRO A 157 2.71 12.19 -5.87
C PRO A 157 2.69 11.24 -7.06
N LEU A 158 1.60 11.20 -7.83
CA LEU A 158 1.49 10.28 -8.97
C LEU A 158 2.46 10.65 -10.08
N LYS A 159 2.60 11.93 -10.40
CA LYS A 159 3.58 12.41 -11.37
C LYS A 159 5.00 11.99 -10.98
N ILE A 160 5.38 12.21 -9.72
CA ILE A 160 6.70 11.82 -9.20
C ILE A 160 6.92 10.32 -9.30
N MET A 161 5.93 9.52 -8.89
CA MET A 161 6.02 8.06 -8.95
C MET A 161 6.16 7.56 -10.38
N THR A 162 5.41 8.11 -11.32
CA THR A 162 5.46 7.75 -12.74
C THR A 162 6.84 8.07 -13.34
N GLU A 163 7.32 9.31 -13.13
CA GLU A 163 8.64 9.74 -13.62
C GLU A 163 9.78 8.85 -13.09
N MET A 164 9.76 8.57 -11.79
CA MET A 164 10.81 7.77 -11.14
C MET A 164 10.74 6.30 -11.54
N SER A 165 9.53 5.73 -11.66
CA SER A 165 9.36 4.34 -12.10
C SER A 165 9.87 4.13 -13.52
N HIS A 166 9.47 4.98 -14.46
CA HIS A 166 9.91 4.89 -15.84
C HIS A 166 11.43 5.03 -15.98
N LYS A 167 12.02 5.96 -15.22
CA LYS A 167 13.48 6.14 -15.19
C LYS A 167 14.22 4.87 -14.73
N GLU A 168 13.64 4.10 -13.85
CA GLU A 168 14.20 2.87 -13.30
C GLU A 168 13.78 1.60 -14.08
N GLY A 169 13.03 1.75 -15.19
CA GLY A 169 12.54 0.63 -16.00
C GLY A 169 11.45 -0.19 -15.31
N VAL A 170 10.73 0.40 -14.34
CA VAL A 170 9.62 -0.23 -13.62
C VAL A 170 8.30 0.29 -14.18
N SER A 171 7.40 -0.61 -14.60
CA SER A 171 6.06 -0.23 -15.01
C SER A 171 5.23 0.17 -13.79
N ILE A 172 4.37 1.18 -13.95
CA ILE A 172 3.44 1.63 -12.92
C ILE A 172 2.00 1.47 -13.38
N GLU A 173 1.15 0.90 -12.53
CA GLU A 173 -0.28 0.69 -12.78
C GLU A 173 -1.10 1.38 -11.71
N ALA A 174 -2.22 1.98 -12.11
CA ALA A 174 -3.11 2.69 -11.21
C ALA A 174 -4.20 1.76 -10.65
N TRP A 175 -4.25 1.61 -9.33
CA TRP A 175 -5.36 0.96 -8.64
C TRP A 175 -6.35 2.01 -8.15
N ILE A 176 -7.60 1.89 -8.56
CA ILE A 176 -8.70 2.79 -8.24
C ILE A 176 -9.80 2.00 -7.52
N ASN A 177 -10.26 2.53 -6.39
CA ASN A 177 -11.48 2.08 -5.73
C ASN A 177 -12.65 2.98 -6.13
N PRO A 178 -13.49 2.58 -7.10
CA PRO A 178 -14.52 3.46 -7.63
C PRO A 178 -15.64 3.77 -6.64
N TYR A 179 -15.99 2.85 -5.75
CA TYR A 179 -17.15 2.95 -4.88
C TYR A 179 -16.84 3.37 -3.45
N ARG A 180 -15.61 3.21 -2.98
CA ARG A 180 -15.24 3.47 -1.60
C ARG A 180 -15.02 4.97 -1.38
N ILE A 181 -15.85 5.58 -0.54
CA ILE A 181 -15.77 7.02 -0.22
C ILE A 181 -14.82 7.27 0.96
N SER A 182 -14.93 6.45 2.02
CA SER A 182 -14.19 6.66 3.27
C SER A 182 -14.15 5.37 4.09
N SER A 183 -13.10 5.22 4.92
CA SER A 183 -13.04 4.20 5.97
C SER A 183 -13.75 4.62 7.26
N GLY A 184 -14.30 5.83 7.31
CA GLY A 184 -15.04 6.36 8.45
C GLY A 184 -16.53 6.52 8.14
N LYS A 185 -17.37 6.46 9.18
CA LYS A 185 -18.84 6.57 9.06
C LYS A 185 -19.33 8.01 8.84
N SER A 186 -18.50 9.01 9.13
CA SER A 186 -18.96 10.40 9.15
C SER A 186 -18.71 11.11 7.84
N ILE A 187 -19.79 11.49 7.16
CA ILE A 187 -19.73 12.34 5.97
C ILE A 187 -19.12 13.72 6.28
N ARG A 188 -19.24 14.18 7.54
CA ARG A 188 -18.72 15.49 7.97
C ARG A 188 -17.19 15.53 8.04
N SER A 189 -16.53 14.37 8.16
CA SER A 189 -15.06 14.26 8.17
C SER A 189 -14.45 14.41 6.78
N LEU A 190 -15.25 14.32 5.72
CA LEU A 190 -14.78 14.49 4.34
C LEU A 190 -14.50 15.96 4.05
N SER A 191 -13.59 16.21 3.12
CA SER A 191 -13.35 17.55 2.57
C SER A 191 -14.65 18.17 2.01
N LYS A 192 -14.76 19.49 2.07
CA LYS A 192 -15.90 20.23 1.47
C LYS A 192 -15.97 20.00 -0.05
N THR A 193 -14.84 19.74 -0.68
CA THR A 193 -14.72 19.47 -2.13
C THR A 193 -14.99 18.01 -2.50
N ASN A 194 -15.18 17.11 -1.52
CA ASN A 194 -15.51 15.72 -1.81
C ASN A 194 -16.91 15.59 -2.41
N PRO A 195 -17.08 14.96 -3.58
CA PRO A 195 -18.37 14.80 -4.24
C PRO A 195 -19.45 14.17 -3.35
N ALA A 196 -19.08 13.16 -2.57
CA ALA A 196 -20.02 12.48 -1.67
C ALA A 196 -20.62 13.41 -0.63
N ARG A 197 -19.87 14.41 -0.15
CA ARG A 197 -20.40 15.40 0.80
C ARG A 197 -21.45 16.29 0.14
N LYS A 198 -21.24 16.67 -1.13
CA LYS A 198 -22.19 17.43 -1.93
C LYS A 198 -23.45 16.61 -2.19
N TRP A 199 -23.31 15.35 -2.60
CA TRP A 199 -24.45 14.47 -2.87
C TRP A 199 -25.26 14.14 -1.62
N PHE A 200 -24.59 13.94 -0.49
CA PHE A 200 -25.28 13.67 0.78
C PHE A 200 -26.13 14.86 1.26
N SER A 201 -25.73 16.09 0.89
CA SER A 201 -26.47 17.31 1.25
C SER A 201 -27.65 17.57 0.33
N ALA A 202 -27.67 17.02 -0.87
CA ALA A 202 -28.77 17.19 -1.82
C ALA A 202 -29.82 16.08 -1.61
N GLN A 203 -31.09 16.47 -1.57
CA GLN A 203 -32.18 15.58 -1.20
C GLN A 203 -32.41 14.44 -2.19
N ASP A 204 -32.22 14.71 -3.49
CA ASP A 204 -32.38 13.78 -4.60
C ASP A 204 -31.20 12.78 -4.75
N THR A 205 -30.01 13.16 -4.33
CA THR A 205 -28.79 12.34 -4.44
C THR A 205 -28.31 11.70 -3.13
N LYS A 206 -28.98 11.98 -2.00
CA LYS A 206 -28.62 11.46 -0.68
C LYS A 206 -28.54 9.91 -0.63
N ARG A 207 -29.42 9.24 -1.36
CA ARG A 207 -29.45 7.78 -1.50
C ARG A 207 -28.22 7.17 -2.21
N ASN A 208 -27.43 7.99 -2.89
CA ASN A 208 -26.22 7.54 -3.59
C ASN A 208 -25.03 7.35 -2.64
N VAL A 209 -25.21 7.65 -1.34
CA VAL A 209 -24.16 7.44 -0.34
C VAL A 209 -24.67 6.44 0.69
N LEU A 210 -24.01 5.28 0.73
CA LEU A 210 -24.35 4.17 1.63
C LEU A 210 -23.34 4.11 2.78
N SER A 211 -23.82 3.74 3.97
CA SER A 211 -22.97 3.39 5.11
C SER A 211 -23.06 1.91 5.36
N TYR A 212 -21.93 1.21 5.27
CA TYR A 212 -21.84 -0.23 5.51
C TYR A 212 -20.56 -0.56 6.27
N GLU A 213 -20.66 -1.41 7.31
CA GLU A 213 -19.53 -1.86 8.14
C GLU A 213 -18.56 -0.76 8.57
N GLY A 214 -19.06 0.41 8.89
CA GLY A 214 -18.22 1.52 9.36
C GLY A 214 -17.54 2.34 8.28
N SER A 215 -17.81 2.07 7.02
CA SER A 215 -17.30 2.79 5.86
C SER A 215 -18.43 3.44 5.07
N LEU A 216 -18.09 4.45 4.25
CA LEU A 216 -19.00 5.09 3.31
C LEU A 216 -18.67 4.65 1.88
N TYR A 217 -19.73 4.45 1.09
CA TYR A 217 -19.67 4.01 -0.32
C TYR A 217 -20.61 4.86 -1.19
N TYR A 218 -20.29 4.94 -2.49
CA TYR A 218 -21.16 5.48 -3.54
C TYR A 218 -22.26 4.51 -3.90
#